data_ffb7de9b7d7bb4e00e3ba1c35b97a3ee
#
_entry.id   ffb7de9b7d7bb4e00e3ba1c35b97a3ee
#
_cell.length_a   1.000
_cell.length_b   1.000
_cell.length_c   1.000
_cell.angle_alpha   90.00
_cell.angle_beta   90.00
_cell.angle_gamma   90.00
#
_symmetry.space_group_name_H-M   'P 1'
#
loop_
_entity.id
_entity.type
_entity.pdbx_description
1 polymer ?
#
loop_
_entity_poly.entity_id
_entity_poly.type
_entity_poly.pdbx_seq_one_letter_code
_entity_poly.pdbx_strand_id
1 'polypeptide(L)'
;MIDFDRYVEQAKSYGEWPGAQVGTSSGSVEGLSYRLYRQTAESEDVIVVYHGGGVNSAAGYDILARQLAAEPTLAVCLVDIRGHGDSTGERGTVERPERIWRDVDVILAEMRLRFPLARRHLLGHSSGAGMLLNYLTRYPCEQQADSLTLLAPELGPFSGMARDLAATARFAQVRQWPFVANAFSGGRWFGQSRAVSLNFPPAVLAAAPDFVCQYSVNMANALTPRTPAKQLAALRLPTLLLAAAQDELFSAQSLQRFVEQHGSVHVAFGLLEGSTHLSCVFEAHDHVLRYLSRVFAGASDEDASA
;
A
#
# COMPACT_ATOMS: atom_id res chain seq x y z
N MET A 1 -12.87 10.40 12.42
CA MET A 1 -11.52 11.00 12.23
C MET A 1 -10.53 9.95 12.64
N ILE A 2 -9.41 9.81 11.93
CA ILE A 2 -8.34 8.87 12.32
C ILE A 2 -7.84 9.20 13.72
N ASP A 3 -7.71 8.19 14.57
CA ASP A 3 -7.18 8.29 15.92
C ASP A 3 -5.66 8.09 15.92
N PHE A 4 -4.94 9.19 15.66
CA PHE A 4 -3.47 9.18 15.63
C PHE A 4 -2.85 8.93 17.00
N ASP A 5 -3.49 9.37 18.08
CA ASP A 5 -2.95 9.20 19.44
C ASP A 5 -2.94 7.72 19.82
N ARG A 6 -4.07 7.04 19.58
CA ARG A 6 -4.17 5.58 19.75
C ARG A 6 -3.13 4.84 18.87
N TYR A 7 -2.94 5.27 17.64
CA TYR A 7 -1.94 4.68 16.74
C TYR A 7 -0.53 4.81 17.31
N VAL A 8 -0.13 5.99 17.79
CA VAL A 8 1.20 6.22 18.38
C VAL A 8 1.40 5.39 19.64
N GLU A 9 0.38 5.27 20.51
CA GLU A 9 0.46 4.42 21.69
C GLU A 9 0.62 2.94 21.34
N GLN A 10 -0.15 2.45 20.37
CA GLN A 10 -0.01 1.08 19.88
C GLN A 10 1.37 0.85 19.25
N ALA A 11 1.87 1.76 18.41
CA ALA A 11 3.19 1.67 17.81
C ALA A 11 4.30 1.52 18.87
N LYS A 12 4.21 2.25 19.99
CA LYS A 12 5.16 2.12 21.10
C LYS A 12 5.14 0.73 21.73
N SER A 13 3.96 0.14 21.92
CA SER A 13 3.82 -1.20 22.49
C SER A 13 4.41 -2.30 21.60
N TYR A 14 4.38 -2.12 20.29
CA TYR A 14 5.01 -3.01 19.33
C TYR A 14 6.51 -2.73 19.12
N GLY A 15 7.00 -1.52 19.43
CA GLY A 15 8.41 -1.14 19.33
C GLY A 15 9.32 -1.92 20.28
N GLU A 16 8.77 -2.51 21.36
CA GLU A 16 9.44 -3.38 22.31
C GLU A 16 9.36 -4.88 21.94
N TRP A 17 8.92 -5.20 20.72
CA TRP A 17 8.78 -6.57 20.26
C TRP A 17 10.13 -7.32 20.34
N PRO A 18 10.24 -8.39 21.14
CA PRO A 18 11.46 -9.19 21.29
C PRO A 18 11.66 -10.15 20.09
N GLY A 19 11.33 -9.69 18.90
CA GLY A 19 11.39 -10.49 17.68
C GLY A 19 12.80 -10.87 17.28
N ALA A 20 12.91 -11.87 16.42
CA ALA A 20 14.15 -12.37 15.83
C ALA A 20 15.06 -11.23 15.37
N GLN A 21 16.37 -11.43 15.39
CA GLN A 21 17.35 -10.44 14.90
C GLN A 21 17.18 -10.24 13.40
N VAL A 22 16.27 -9.31 13.04
CA VAL A 22 16.03 -8.93 11.66
C VAL A 22 17.07 -7.90 11.24
N GLY A 23 17.94 -8.26 10.31
CA GLY A 23 18.90 -7.34 9.72
C GLY A 23 18.18 -6.30 8.85
N THR A 24 18.61 -5.05 8.95
CA THR A 24 18.06 -3.93 8.16
C THR A 24 19.15 -3.31 7.31
N SER A 25 18.85 -3.05 6.04
CA SER A 25 19.72 -2.30 5.13
C SER A 25 18.90 -1.33 4.27
N SER A 26 19.47 -0.18 3.95
CA SER A 26 18.85 0.81 3.07
C SER A 26 19.44 0.72 1.66
N GLY A 27 18.63 1.07 0.66
CA GLY A 27 19.05 1.14 -0.72
C GLY A 27 18.27 2.21 -1.48
N SER A 28 18.73 2.51 -2.68
CA SER A 28 18.02 3.37 -3.60
C SER A 28 18.20 2.91 -5.04
N VAL A 29 17.18 3.08 -5.87
CA VAL A 29 17.19 2.80 -7.30
C VAL A 29 16.35 3.82 -8.05
N GLU A 30 16.87 4.42 -9.11
CA GLU A 30 16.22 5.52 -9.88
C GLU A 30 15.62 6.64 -9.00
N GLY A 31 16.27 6.94 -7.86
CA GLY A 31 15.80 7.94 -6.91
C GLY A 31 14.66 7.49 -6.00
N LEU A 32 14.31 6.22 -6.01
CA LEU A 32 13.39 5.61 -5.05
C LEU A 32 14.19 5.06 -3.87
N SER A 33 13.84 5.49 -2.66
CA SER A 33 14.42 4.97 -1.43
C SER A 33 13.64 3.76 -0.93
N TYR A 34 14.36 2.76 -0.44
CA TYR A 34 13.76 1.60 0.20
C TYR A 34 14.61 1.07 1.36
N ARG A 35 13.97 0.32 2.26
CA ARG A 35 14.62 -0.41 3.35
C ARG A 35 14.28 -1.88 3.25
N LEU A 36 15.30 -2.74 3.36
CA LEU A 36 15.17 -4.19 3.37
C LEU A 36 15.28 -4.71 4.79
N TYR A 37 14.38 -5.61 5.14
CA TYR A 37 14.32 -6.35 6.39
C TYR A 37 14.41 -7.83 6.08
N ARG A 38 15.36 -8.55 6.68
CA ARG A 38 15.55 -10.00 6.47
C ARG A 38 16.42 -10.60 7.57
N GLN A 39 16.28 -11.89 7.80
CA GLN A 39 17.14 -12.63 8.70
C GLN A 39 18.35 -13.24 7.97
N THR A 40 18.13 -13.75 6.76
CA THR A 40 19.13 -14.47 5.96
C THR A 40 19.43 -13.74 4.65
N ALA A 41 20.54 -14.10 4.02
CA ALA A 41 20.88 -13.57 2.70
C ALA A 41 19.99 -14.16 1.60
N GLU A 42 19.60 -15.41 1.75
CA GLU A 42 18.74 -16.14 0.83
C GLU A 42 17.30 -16.09 1.33
N SER A 43 16.40 -15.62 0.49
CA SER A 43 14.97 -15.56 0.78
C SER A 43 14.20 -16.20 -0.37
N GLU A 44 13.18 -16.98 -0.03
CA GLU A 44 12.29 -17.63 -1.00
C GLU A 44 11.17 -16.70 -1.45
N ASP A 45 10.85 -15.73 -0.59
CA ASP A 45 9.81 -14.76 -0.82
C ASP A 45 10.32 -13.34 -0.51
N VAL A 46 9.86 -12.34 -1.28
CA VAL A 46 10.06 -10.94 -0.96
C VAL A 46 8.74 -10.18 -1.06
N ILE A 47 8.36 -9.49 0.03
CA ILE A 47 7.19 -8.62 0.03
C ILE A 47 7.63 -7.17 -0.15
N VAL A 48 7.14 -6.51 -1.19
CA VAL A 48 7.32 -5.07 -1.41
C VAL A 48 6.13 -4.33 -0.85
N VAL A 49 6.37 -3.47 0.14
CA VAL A 49 5.34 -2.75 0.89
C VAL A 49 5.30 -1.29 0.51
N TYR A 50 4.11 -0.79 0.18
CA TYR A 50 3.82 0.61 -0.13
C TYR A 50 2.91 1.23 0.92
N HIS A 51 3.33 2.38 1.45
CA HIS A 51 2.66 3.11 2.52
C HIS A 51 1.38 3.83 2.07
N GLY A 52 0.59 4.28 3.04
CA GLY A 52 -0.64 5.07 2.83
C GLY A 52 -0.39 6.52 2.44
N GLY A 53 -1.48 7.27 2.24
CA GLY A 53 -1.43 8.64 1.77
C GLY A 53 -0.78 9.62 2.75
N GLY A 54 0.14 10.46 2.24
CA GLY A 54 0.78 11.55 2.97
C GLY A 54 1.91 11.15 3.91
N VAL A 55 2.04 9.88 4.27
CA VAL A 55 3.08 9.37 5.16
C VAL A 55 4.29 8.85 4.35
N ASN A 56 5.20 8.15 5.01
CA ASN A 56 6.34 7.47 4.41
C ASN A 56 6.52 6.08 5.03
N SER A 57 7.52 5.34 4.60
CA SER A 57 7.80 3.99 5.09
C SER A 57 8.24 3.92 6.56
N ALA A 58 8.64 5.06 7.17
CA ALA A 58 8.98 5.13 8.60
C ALA A 58 7.76 5.31 9.52
N ALA A 59 6.56 5.53 8.95
CA ALA A 59 5.34 5.72 9.71
C ALA A 59 4.77 4.39 10.23
N GLY A 60 5.53 3.64 11.03
CA GLY A 60 5.12 2.39 11.68
C GLY A 60 5.13 1.14 10.79
N TYR A 61 5.46 1.27 9.50
CA TYR A 61 5.57 0.11 8.60
C TYR A 61 6.78 -0.77 8.89
N ASP A 62 7.78 -0.26 9.59
CA ASP A 62 8.92 -1.02 10.08
C ASP A 62 8.51 -2.11 11.09
N ILE A 63 7.43 -1.89 11.85
CA ILE A 63 6.83 -2.90 12.74
C ILE A 63 6.31 -4.07 11.90
N LEU A 64 5.47 -3.80 10.90
CA LEU A 64 4.99 -4.83 9.98
C LEU A 64 6.14 -5.56 9.28
N ALA A 65 7.16 -4.81 8.83
CA ALA A 65 8.31 -5.39 8.15
C ALA A 65 9.10 -6.34 9.05
N ARG A 66 9.31 -6.00 10.33
CA ARG A 66 9.97 -6.87 11.30
C ARG A 66 9.13 -8.10 11.63
N GLN A 67 7.82 -7.93 11.78
CA GLN A 67 6.89 -9.04 12.04
C GLN A 67 6.90 -10.05 10.88
N LEU A 68 6.80 -9.57 9.64
CA LEU A 68 6.85 -10.43 8.45
C LEU A 68 8.23 -11.08 8.27
N ALA A 69 9.31 -10.32 8.41
CA ALA A 69 10.68 -10.81 8.28
C ALA A 69 11.13 -11.66 9.49
N ALA A 70 10.29 -11.86 10.50
CA ALA A 70 10.48 -12.88 11.52
C ALA A 70 10.35 -14.31 10.94
N GLU A 71 9.69 -14.46 9.77
CA GLU A 71 9.77 -15.68 8.96
C GLU A 71 11.13 -15.72 8.24
N PRO A 72 11.99 -16.72 8.51
CA PRO A 72 13.39 -16.71 8.04
C PRO A 72 13.56 -16.70 6.52
N THR A 73 12.60 -17.26 5.78
CA THR A 73 12.64 -17.34 4.31
C THR A 73 12.06 -16.10 3.62
N LEU A 74 11.58 -15.10 4.40
CA LEU A 74 10.90 -13.94 3.90
C LEU A 74 11.74 -12.66 4.05
N ALA A 75 11.97 -11.95 2.96
CA ALA A 75 12.47 -10.58 2.96
C ALA A 75 11.32 -9.58 2.80
N VAL A 76 11.46 -8.40 3.40
CA VAL A 76 10.49 -7.31 3.26
C VAL A 76 11.20 -6.04 2.77
N CYS A 77 10.67 -5.46 1.70
CA CYS A 77 11.14 -4.20 1.12
C CYS A 77 10.10 -3.10 1.39
N LEU A 78 10.41 -2.18 2.30
CA LEU A 78 9.60 -0.98 2.52
C LEU A 78 10.03 0.11 1.55
N VAL A 79 9.12 0.64 0.76
CA VAL A 79 9.40 1.65 -0.27
C VAL A 79 8.79 2.99 0.12
N ASP A 80 9.56 4.07 -0.03
CA ASP A 80 9.00 5.42 -0.06
C ASP A 80 8.49 5.72 -1.48
N ILE A 81 7.20 5.96 -1.62
CA ILE A 81 6.60 6.36 -2.90
C ILE A 81 7.28 7.68 -3.36
N ARG A 82 7.55 7.83 -4.65
CA ARG A 82 8.14 9.07 -5.20
C ARG A 82 7.43 10.32 -4.67
N GLY A 83 8.23 11.31 -4.26
CA GLY A 83 7.74 12.54 -3.63
C GLY A 83 7.30 12.36 -2.17
N HIS A 84 7.68 11.25 -1.52
CA HIS A 84 7.49 10.97 -0.09
C HIS A 84 8.80 10.49 0.54
N GLY A 85 8.91 10.59 1.85
CA GLY A 85 10.06 10.11 2.62
C GLY A 85 11.40 10.53 2.01
N ASP A 86 12.31 9.58 1.85
CA ASP A 86 13.64 9.78 1.28
C ASP A 86 13.67 9.60 -0.25
N SER A 87 12.54 9.27 -0.89
CA SER A 87 12.44 9.19 -2.34
C SER A 87 12.45 10.58 -2.99
N THR A 88 13.12 10.67 -4.15
CA THR A 88 13.20 11.91 -4.93
C THR A 88 11.84 12.32 -5.52
N GLY A 89 11.77 13.54 -6.00
CA GLY A 89 10.58 14.13 -6.60
C GLY A 89 10.01 15.26 -5.75
N GLU A 90 9.17 16.09 -6.36
CA GLU A 90 8.48 17.15 -5.65
C GLU A 90 7.42 16.56 -4.72
N ARG A 91 7.36 17.03 -3.46
CA ARG A 91 6.46 16.51 -2.43
C ARG A 91 5.00 16.51 -2.87
N GLY A 92 4.41 15.32 -2.91
CA GLY A 92 2.98 15.11 -3.23
C GLY A 92 2.56 15.47 -4.64
N THR A 93 3.49 15.54 -5.59
CA THR A 93 3.17 15.73 -7.01
C THR A 93 4.00 14.81 -7.90
N VAL A 94 3.51 14.61 -9.13
CA VAL A 94 4.18 13.84 -10.17
C VAL A 94 3.74 14.37 -11.54
N GLU A 95 4.60 14.25 -12.53
CA GLU A 95 4.33 14.75 -13.89
C GLU A 95 3.12 14.05 -14.52
N ARG A 96 3.03 12.73 -14.34
CA ARG A 96 1.96 11.85 -14.84
C ARG A 96 1.72 10.70 -13.88
N PRO A 97 0.51 10.18 -13.75
CA PRO A 97 0.20 9.03 -12.90
C PRO A 97 1.04 7.79 -13.20
N GLU A 98 1.33 7.55 -14.48
CA GLU A 98 2.09 6.40 -14.97
C GLU A 98 3.53 6.37 -14.43
N ARG A 99 4.08 7.51 -14.03
CA ARG A 99 5.41 7.55 -13.41
C ARG A 99 5.44 6.77 -12.09
N ILE A 100 4.41 6.92 -11.27
CA ILE A 100 4.28 6.18 -9.99
C ILE A 100 4.13 4.67 -10.25
N TRP A 101 3.39 4.30 -11.29
CA TRP A 101 3.21 2.88 -11.63
C TRP A 101 4.48 2.26 -12.22
N ARG A 102 5.21 3.00 -13.06
CA ARG A 102 6.54 2.58 -13.53
C ARG A 102 7.53 2.40 -12.36
N ASP A 103 7.45 3.21 -11.33
CA ASP A 103 8.30 3.08 -10.15
C ASP A 103 8.10 1.73 -9.42
N VAL A 104 6.92 1.10 -9.54
CA VAL A 104 6.69 -0.26 -9.04
C VAL A 104 7.52 -1.28 -9.85
N ASP A 105 7.55 -1.16 -11.18
CA ASP A 105 8.41 -2.02 -12.02
C ASP A 105 9.90 -1.86 -11.67
N VAL A 106 10.36 -0.64 -11.41
CA VAL A 106 11.75 -0.35 -11.01
C VAL A 106 12.10 -1.08 -9.71
N ILE A 107 11.24 -1.02 -8.71
CA ILE A 107 11.45 -1.72 -7.43
C ILE A 107 11.38 -3.25 -7.59
N LEU A 108 10.43 -3.76 -8.36
CA LEU A 108 10.33 -5.20 -8.61
C LEU A 108 11.56 -5.73 -9.37
N ALA A 109 12.09 -4.96 -10.34
CA ALA A 109 13.32 -5.29 -11.05
C ALA A 109 14.53 -5.31 -10.09
N GLU A 110 14.64 -4.33 -9.18
CA GLU A 110 15.68 -4.30 -8.15
C GLU A 110 15.57 -5.51 -7.22
N MET A 111 14.36 -5.87 -6.79
CA MET A 111 14.16 -7.06 -5.94
C MET A 111 14.49 -8.35 -6.69
N ARG A 112 14.21 -8.42 -7.98
CA ARG A 112 14.61 -9.57 -8.81
C ARG A 112 16.12 -9.73 -8.94
N LEU A 113 16.86 -8.61 -9.01
CA LEU A 113 18.33 -8.65 -9.03
C LEU A 113 18.90 -9.12 -7.68
N ARG A 114 18.29 -8.70 -6.57
CA ARG A 114 18.75 -9.06 -5.21
C ARG A 114 18.35 -10.46 -4.78
N PHE A 115 17.18 -10.91 -5.22
CA PHE A 115 16.57 -12.20 -4.86
C PHE A 115 16.07 -12.89 -6.13
N PRO A 116 16.99 -13.40 -6.99
CA PRO A 116 16.63 -13.87 -8.32
C PRO A 116 15.67 -15.06 -8.35
N LEU A 117 15.66 -15.88 -7.29
CA LEU A 117 14.81 -17.07 -7.16
C LEU A 117 13.56 -16.83 -6.31
N ALA A 118 13.48 -15.69 -5.61
CA ALA A 118 12.36 -15.41 -4.72
C ALA A 118 11.08 -15.04 -5.49
N ARG A 119 9.94 -15.50 -4.98
CA ARG A 119 8.62 -14.98 -5.37
C ARG A 119 8.49 -13.53 -4.89
N ARG A 120 7.82 -12.71 -5.66
CA ARG A 120 7.65 -11.27 -5.38
C ARG A 120 6.19 -10.97 -5.10
N HIS A 121 5.92 -10.50 -3.90
CA HIS A 121 4.60 -10.15 -3.43
C HIS A 121 4.48 -8.64 -3.26
N LEU A 122 3.34 -8.08 -3.62
CA LEU A 122 3.02 -6.67 -3.42
C LEU A 122 2.07 -6.53 -2.23
N LEU A 123 2.35 -5.58 -1.35
CA LEU A 123 1.46 -5.18 -0.27
C LEU A 123 1.30 -3.66 -0.29
N GLY A 124 0.07 -3.19 -0.36
CA GLY A 124 -0.24 -1.76 -0.26
C GLY A 124 -1.23 -1.49 0.86
N HIS A 125 -0.98 -0.45 1.62
CA HIS A 125 -1.91 0.04 2.63
C HIS A 125 -2.63 1.29 2.14
N SER A 126 -3.95 1.37 2.33
CA SER A 126 -4.76 2.56 2.02
C SER A 126 -4.52 3.06 0.58
N SER A 127 -3.99 4.26 0.39
CA SER A 127 -3.63 4.81 -0.93
C SER A 127 -2.57 3.99 -1.66
N GLY A 128 -1.63 3.36 -0.95
CA GLY A 128 -0.67 2.42 -1.54
C GLY A 128 -1.36 1.20 -2.15
N ALA A 129 -2.44 0.71 -1.53
CA ALA A 129 -3.26 -0.36 -2.09
C ALA A 129 -4.00 0.09 -3.36
N GLY A 130 -4.59 1.28 -3.36
CA GLY A 130 -5.20 1.87 -4.55
C GLY A 130 -4.22 2.07 -5.70
N MET A 131 -2.99 2.51 -5.39
CA MET A 131 -1.88 2.61 -6.33
C MET A 131 -1.56 1.27 -6.99
N LEU A 132 -1.40 0.21 -6.20
CA LEU A 132 -1.10 -1.14 -6.72
C LEU A 132 -2.23 -1.69 -7.58
N LEU A 133 -3.49 -1.43 -7.22
CA LEU A 133 -4.63 -1.79 -8.06
C LEU A 133 -4.60 -1.06 -9.40
N ASN A 134 -4.22 0.24 -9.43
CA ASN A 134 -4.00 0.98 -10.67
C ASN A 134 -2.83 0.39 -11.47
N TYR A 135 -1.70 0.11 -10.83
CA TYR A 135 -0.53 -0.49 -11.48
C TYR A 135 -0.90 -1.78 -12.21
N LEU A 136 -1.53 -2.73 -11.52
CA LEU A 136 -1.84 -4.06 -12.08
C LEU A 136 -2.95 -4.06 -13.13
N THR A 137 -3.77 -3.01 -13.21
CA THR A 137 -4.97 -3.02 -14.08
C THR A 137 -5.01 -1.92 -15.13
N ARG A 138 -4.15 -0.90 -15.04
CA ARG A 138 -4.14 0.26 -15.92
C ARG A 138 -2.78 0.53 -16.57
N TYR A 139 -1.74 -0.12 -16.11
CA TYR A 139 -0.38 0.05 -16.60
C TYR A 139 0.10 -1.24 -17.27
N PRO A 140 0.83 -1.17 -18.39
CA PRO A 140 1.44 -2.35 -19.00
C PRO A 140 2.67 -2.78 -18.17
N CYS A 141 2.43 -3.52 -17.08
CA CYS A 141 3.48 -3.96 -16.15
C CYS A 141 4.58 -4.72 -16.88
N GLU A 142 5.82 -4.31 -16.68
CA GLU A 142 7.01 -4.99 -17.23
C GLU A 142 7.50 -6.11 -16.31
N GLN A 143 7.17 -6.00 -15.01
CA GLN A 143 7.53 -6.97 -13.99
C GLN A 143 6.31 -7.74 -13.50
N GLN A 144 6.51 -9.01 -13.18
CA GLN A 144 5.45 -9.85 -12.61
C GLN A 144 5.57 -9.89 -11.10
N ALA A 145 4.41 -9.80 -10.44
CA ALA A 145 4.24 -10.12 -9.03
C ALA A 145 3.46 -11.45 -8.91
N ASP A 146 3.80 -12.22 -7.88
CA ASP A 146 3.20 -13.54 -7.64
C ASP A 146 1.92 -13.44 -6.81
N SER A 147 1.78 -12.41 -5.97
CA SER A 147 0.53 -12.11 -5.26
C SER A 147 0.40 -10.62 -4.91
N LEU A 148 -0.81 -10.25 -4.49
CA LEU A 148 -1.17 -8.91 -4.04
C LEU A 148 -1.87 -8.95 -2.69
N THR A 149 -1.48 -8.07 -1.76
CA THR A 149 -2.24 -7.77 -0.55
C THR A 149 -2.70 -6.32 -0.56
N LEU A 150 -4.00 -6.12 -0.46
CA LEU A 150 -4.65 -4.81 -0.33
C LEU A 150 -5.11 -4.64 1.13
N LEU A 151 -4.37 -3.88 1.92
CA LEU A 151 -4.65 -3.64 3.34
C LEU A 151 -5.44 -2.35 3.51
N ALA A 152 -6.65 -2.41 4.07
CA ALA A 152 -7.57 -1.29 4.26
C ALA A 152 -7.60 -0.33 3.04
N PRO A 153 -7.88 -0.83 1.82
CA PRO A 153 -7.59 -0.13 0.58
C PRO A 153 -8.46 1.11 0.37
N GLU A 154 -7.83 2.20 -0.10
CA GLU A 154 -8.52 3.35 -0.69
C GLU A 154 -8.94 2.96 -2.12
N LEU A 155 -10.23 2.75 -2.34
CA LEU A 155 -10.78 2.35 -3.65
C LEU A 155 -11.51 3.48 -4.40
N GLY A 156 -11.30 4.71 -3.96
CA GLY A 156 -11.83 5.90 -4.61
C GLY A 156 -13.30 6.21 -4.32
N PRO A 157 -13.76 7.39 -4.74
CA PRO A 157 -15.08 7.90 -4.40
C PRO A 157 -16.23 7.11 -5.04
N PHE A 158 -15.94 6.33 -6.09
CA PHE A 158 -16.96 5.54 -6.81
C PHE A 158 -17.13 4.11 -6.26
N SER A 159 -16.41 3.77 -5.19
CA SER A 159 -16.53 2.46 -4.54
C SER A 159 -17.70 2.36 -3.56
N GLY A 160 -18.23 3.49 -3.09
CA GLY A 160 -19.31 3.53 -2.09
C GLY A 160 -18.89 3.09 -0.69
N MET A 161 -17.58 3.00 -0.41
CA MET A 161 -17.09 2.47 0.88
C MET A 161 -16.76 3.54 1.90
N ALA A 162 -16.54 4.79 1.46
CA ALA A 162 -16.23 5.88 2.36
C ALA A 162 -17.37 6.08 3.37
N ARG A 163 -17.01 6.21 4.66
CA ARG A 163 -17.99 6.55 5.68
C ARG A 163 -18.50 7.98 5.45
N ASP A 164 -19.78 8.20 5.69
CA ASP A 164 -20.36 9.53 5.65
C ASP A 164 -19.91 10.32 6.89
N LEU A 165 -18.82 11.05 6.75
CA LEU A 165 -18.22 11.86 7.80
C LEU A 165 -18.51 13.34 7.56
N ALA A 166 -18.75 14.09 8.64
CA ALA A 166 -18.81 15.54 8.58
C ALA A 166 -17.52 16.11 7.91
N ALA A 167 -17.64 17.19 7.17
CA ALA A 167 -16.52 17.75 6.41
C ALA A 167 -15.27 18.03 7.27
N THR A 168 -15.47 18.44 8.54
CA THR A 168 -14.39 18.67 9.51
C THR A 168 -13.72 17.41 10.03
N ALA A 169 -14.36 16.24 9.87
CA ALA A 169 -13.82 14.95 10.30
C ALA A 169 -13.17 14.15 9.17
N ARG A 170 -13.18 14.66 7.95
CA ARG A 170 -12.57 13.99 6.79
C ARG A 170 -11.05 14.16 6.83
N PHE A 171 -10.34 13.05 6.69
CA PHE A 171 -8.88 13.07 6.57
C PHE A 171 -8.43 13.75 5.27
N ALA A 172 -9.12 13.52 4.16
CA ALA A 172 -8.82 14.14 2.86
C ALA A 172 -9.93 15.10 2.44
N GLN A 173 -9.54 16.30 2.02
CA GLN A 173 -10.42 17.30 1.41
C GLN A 173 -10.04 17.48 -0.05
N VAL A 174 -11.03 17.37 -0.95
CA VAL A 174 -10.80 17.35 -2.40
C VAL A 174 -11.48 18.55 -3.06
N ARG A 175 -10.71 19.34 -3.81
CA ARG A 175 -11.23 20.34 -4.75
C ARG A 175 -11.54 19.65 -6.07
N GLN A 176 -12.79 19.49 -6.41
CA GLN A 176 -13.21 18.65 -7.54
C GLN A 176 -12.93 19.28 -8.91
N TRP A 177 -13.04 20.62 -9.05
CA TRP A 177 -12.93 21.27 -10.35
C TRP A 177 -11.60 21.02 -11.09
N PRO A 178 -10.40 20.93 -10.45
CA PRO A 178 -9.18 20.61 -11.17
C PRO A 178 -9.20 19.20 -11.77
N PHE A 179 -9.83 18.23 -11.10
CA PHE A 179 -10.01 16.88 -11.63
C PHE A 179 -10.91 16.88 -12.86
N VAL A 180 -12.02 17.63 -12.82
CA VAL A 180 -12.95 17.75 -13.93
C VAL A 180 -12.22 18.37 -15.14
N ALA A 181 -11.54 19.49 -14.96
CA ALA A 181 -10.79 20.16 -16.03
C ALA A 181 -9.65 19.27 -16.59
N ASN A 182 -8.94 18.53 -15.71
CA ASN A 182 -7.93 17.57 -16.11
C ASN A 182 -8.52 16.43 -16.96
N ALA A 183 -9.66 15.86 -16.56
CA ALA A 183 -10.34 14.82 -17.32
C ALA A 183 -10.82 15.32 -18.69
N PHE A 184 -11.41 16.51 -18.76
CA PHE A 184 -11.85 17.12 -20.04
C PHE A 184 -10.70 17.36 -21.01
N SER A 185 -9.51 17.71 -20.51
CA SER A 185 -8.34 17.97 -21.33
C SER A 185 -7.53 16.70 -21.69
N GLY A 186 -8.03 15.52 -21.32
CA GLY A 186 -7.27 14.27 -21.49
C GLY A 186 -5.95 14.25 -20.69
N GLY A 187 -5.93 14.87 -19.50
CA GLY A 187 -4.77 14.90 -18.61
C GLY A 187 -3.80 16.07 -18.86
N ARG A 188 -4.06 16.95 -19.85
CA ARG A 188 -3.12 18.01 -20.23
C ARG A 188 -3.13 19.21 -19.29
N TRP A 189 -4.27 19.52 -18.68
CA TRP A 189 -4.47 20.70 -17.84
C TRP A 189 -4.60 20.32 -16.37
N PHE A 190 -4.09 21.16 -15.49
CA PHE A 190 -4.23 21.06 -14.04
C PHE A 190 -3.69 19.78 -13.38
N GLY A 191 -2.93 18.94 -14.10
CA GLY A 191 -2.38 17.71 -13.55
C GLY A 191 -1.50 17.93 -12.31
N GLN A 192 -0.72 18.99 -12.28
CA GLN A 192 0.16 19.36 -11.16
C GLN A 192 -0.50 20.31 -10.13
N SER A 193 -1.75 20.70 -10.35
CA SER A 193 -2.47 21.55 -9.39
C SER A 193 -2.72 20.80 -8.09
N ARG A 194 -2.38 21.43 -6.96
CA ARG A 194 -2.67 20.90 -5.61
C ARG A 194 -4.18 20.90 -5.39
N ALA A 195 -4.78 19.74 -5.41
CA ALA A 195 -6.24 19.57 -5.37
C ALA A 195 -6.75 18.73 -4.20
N VAL A 196 -5.86 18.03 -3.49
CA VAL A 196 -6.21 17.25 -2.29
C VAL A 196 -5.40 17.80 -1.12
N SER A 197 -6.06 18.07 0.00
CA SER A 197 -5.42 18.41 1.27
C SER A 197 -5.63 17.26 2.25
N LEU A 198 -4.56 16.85 2.95
CA LEU A 198 -4.56 15.80 3.96
C LEU A 198 -4.48 16.44 5.35
N ASN A 199 -5.43 16.13 6.21
CA ASN A 199 -5.62 16.77 7.51
C ASN A 199 -4.90 15.98 8.62
N PHE A 200 -3.58 16.11 8.69
CA PHE A 200 -2.81 15.60 9.82
C PHE A 200 -2.95 16.53 11.04
N PRO A 201 -3.06 15.99 12.27
CA PRO A 201 -2.98 16.80 13.48
C PRO A 201 -1.65 17.56 13.59
N PRO A 202 -1.63 18.79 14.15
CA PRO A 202 -0.39 19.56 14.31
C PRO A 202 0.71 18.81 15.07
N ALA A 203 0.35 18.02 16.08
CA ALA A 203 1.31 17.20 16.84
C ALA A 203 1.99 16.14 15.96
N VAL A 204 1.25 15.53 15.03
CA VAL A 204 1.81 14.56 14.07
C VAL A 204 2.79 15.25 13.12
N LEU A 205 2.43 16.43 12.59
CA LEU A 205 3.32 17.19 11.70
C LEU A 205 4.57 17.73 12.43
N ALA A 206 4.47 18.03 13.72
CA ALA A 206 5.63 18.41 14.52
C ALA A 206 6.60 17.23 14.73
N ALA A 207 6.08 16.01 14.85
CA ALA A 207 6.87 14.79 15.00
C ALA A 207 7.40 14.24 13.65
N ALA A 208 6.67 14.48 12.55
CA ALA A 208 7.00 14.02 11.21
C ALA A 208 6.81 15.17 10.18
N PRO A 209 7.73 16.16 10.17
CA PRO A 209 7.60 17.35 9.33
C PRO A 209 7.75 17.08 7.82
N ASP A 210 8.23 15.92 7.45
CA ASP A 210 8.39 15.44 6.09
C ASP A 210 7.11 14.80 5.50
N PHE A 211 6.03 14.69 6.29
CA PHE A 211 4.76 14.20 5.77
C PHE A 211 4.17 15.14 4.72
N VAL A 212 3.54 14.57 3.74
CA VAL A 212 2.96 15.28 2.60
C VAL A 212 1.51 15.66 2.90
N CYS A 213 1.25 16.96 3.06
CA CYS A 213 -0.09 17.48 3.38
C CYS A 213 -0.96 17.77 2.16
N GLN A 214 -0.41 17.75 0.94
CA GLN A 214 -1.15 18.09 -0.26
C GLN A 214 -0.74 17.23 -1.44
N TYR A 215 -1.75 16.79 -2.21
CA TYR A 215 -1.53 16.09 -3.47
C TYR A 215 -1.97 16.91 -4.68
N SER A 216 -1.19 16.80 -5.76
CA SER A 216 -1.63 17.23 -7.08
C SER A 216 -2.69 16.28 -7.64
N VAL A 217 -3.39 16.73 -8.67
CA VAL A 217 -4.36 15.88 -9.42
C VAL A 217 -3.68 14.62 -9.94
N ASN A 218 -2.48 14.72 -10.50
CA ASN A 218 -1.75 13.57 -11.04
C ASN A 218 -1.36 12.58 -9.93
N MET A 219 -0.86 13.07 -8.78
CA MET A 219 -0.53 12.20 -7.66
C MET A 219 -1.78 11.50 -7.14
N ALA A 220 -2.87 12.22 -6.92
CA ALA A 220 -4.13 11.61 -6.48
C ALA A 220 -4.65 10.58 -7.50
N ASN A 221 -4.60 10.87 -8.81
CA ASN A 221 -4.98 9.92 -9.86
C ASN A 221 -4.07 8.68 -9.93
N ALA A 222 -2.79 8.81 -9.54
CA ALA A 222 -1.89 7.68 -9.44
C ALA A 222 -2.26 6.73 -8.30
N LEU A 223 -2.68 7.30 -7.17
CA LEU A 223 -2.94 6.57 -5.92
C LEU A 223 -4.38 6.04 -5.81
N THR A 224 -5.34 6.67 -6.49
CA THR A 224 -6.77 6.36 -6.35
C THR A 224 -7.31 5.61 -7.56
N PRO A 225 -7.93 4.44 -7.41
CA PRO A 225 -8.57 3.71 -8.48
C PRO A 225 -9.71 4.49 -9.15
N ARG A 226 -9.72 4.50 -10.47
CA ARG A 226 -10.73 5.24 -11.25
C ARG A 226 -12.03 4.46 -11.45
N THR A 227 -11.92 3.15 -11.63
CA THR A 227 -13.04 2.24 -11.86
C THR A 227 -12.89 0.99 -11.01
N PRO A 228 -12.96 1.11 -9.65
CA PRO A 228 -12.54 0.07 -8.72
C PRO A 228 -13.25 -1.28 -8.96
N ALA A 229 -14.54 -1.29 -9.27
CA ALA A 229 -15.26 -2.52 -9.56
C ALA A 229 -14.68 -3.29 -10.76
N LYS A 230 -14.42 -2.58 -11.87
CA LYS A 230 -13.81 -3.20 -13.07
C LYS A 230 -12.37 -3.63 -12.80
N GLN A 231 -11.63 -2.83 -12.03
CA GLN A 231 -10.24 -3.11 -11.70
C GLN A 231 -10.13 -4.33 -10.80
N LEU A 232 -10.99 -4.46 -9.79
CA LEU A 232 -11.00 -5.63 -8.91
C LEU A 232 -11.38 -6.91 -9.66
N ALA A 233 -12.37 -6.82 -10.56
CA ALA A 233 -12.77 -7.93 -11.44
C ALA A 233 -11.66 -8.35 -12.43
N ALA A 234 -10.76 -7.44 -12.78
CA ALA A 234 -9.68 -7.69 -13.75
C ALA A 234 -8.44 -8.34 -13.13
N LEU A 235 -8.33 -8.43 -11.81
CA LEU A 235 -7.19 -9.07 -11.14
C LEU A 235 -7.13 -10.56 -11.49
N ARG A 236 -5.94 -11.03 -11.83
CA ARG A 236 -5.67 -12.41 -12.25
C ARG A 236 -4.67 -13.14 -11.36
N LEU A 237 -3.95 -12.41 -10.49
CA LEU A 237 -3.02 -13.00 -9.54
C LEU A 237 -3.72 -13.23 -8.19
N PRO A 238 -3.25 -14.19 -7.38
CA PRO A 238 -3.73 -14.39 -6.02
C PRO A 238 -3.73 -13.08 -5.24
N THR A 239 -4.89 -12.68 -4.74
CA THR A 239 -5.06 -11.38 -4.06
C THR A 239 -5.75 -11.58 -2.72
N LEU A 240 -5.15 -11.03 -1.65
CA LEU A 240 -5.75 -10.92 -0.33
C LEU A 240 -6.21 -9.47 -0.11
N LEU A 241 -7.48 -9.26 0.18
CA LEU A 241 -7.99 -7.96 0.60
C LEU A 241 -8.35 -8.04 2.08
N LEU A 242 -7.68 -7.24 2.90
CA LEU A 242 -7.89 -7.15 4.34
C LEU A 242 -8.59 -5.84 4.70
N ALA A 243 -9.73 -5.96 5.36
CA ALA A 243 -10.46 -4.83 5.94
C ALA A 243 -10.17 -4.70 7.43
N ALA A 244 -10.08 -3.49 7.94
CA ALA A 244 -10.03 -3.23 9.38
C ALA A 244 -11.46 -3.06 9.92
N ALA A 245 -11.84 -3.83 10.95
CA ALA A 245 -13.21 -3.86 11.47
C ALA A 245 -13.64 -2.51 12.07
N GLN A 246 -12.72 -1.77 12.65
CA GLN A 246 -12.95 -0.44 13.26
C GLN A 246 -12.40 0.71 12.41
N ASP A 247 -12.23 0.50 11.08
CA ASP A 247 -11.75 1.53 10.17
C ASP A 247 -12.63 2.79 10.23
N GLU A 248 -12.02 3.93 10.50
CA GLU A 248 -12.70 5.22 10.64
C GLU A 248 -13.01 5.88 9.30
N LEU A 249 -12.32 5.47 8.23
CA LEU A 249 -12.48 6.04 6.89
C LEU A 249 -13.41 5.20 6.02
N PHE A 250 -13.29 3.88 6.08
CA PHE A 250 -13.97 2.94 5.21
C PHE A 250 -14.81 1.94 6.01
N SER A 251 -15.98 1.60 5.47
CA SER A 251 -16.84 0.58 6.09
C SER A 251 -16.36 -0.81 5.69
N ALA A 252 -15.88 -1.60 6.64
CA ALA A 252 -15.47 -2.99 6.41
C ALA A 252 -16.61 -3.83 5.81
N GLN A 253 -17.85 -3.63 6.26
CA GLN A 253 -19.02 -4.32 5.71
C GLN A 253 -19.32 -3.91 4.25
N SER A 254 -19.14 -2.61 3.91
CA SER A 254 -19.31 -2.15 2.53
C SER A 254 -18.20 -2.68 1.64
N LEU A 255 -16.97 -2.77 2.16
CA LEU A 255 -15.83 -3.35 1.46
C LEU A 255 -16.03 -4.86 1.20
N GLN A 256 -16.52 -5.61 2.19
CA GLN A 256 -16.85 -7.02 2.02
C GLN A 256 -17.88 -7.22 0.90
N ARG A 257 -19.01 -6.48 0.95
CA ARG A 257 -20.03 -6.54 -0.09
C ARG A 257 -19.50 -6.16 -1.47
N PHE A 258 -18.61 -5.18 -1.52
CA PHE A 258 -17.98 -4.75 -2.78
C PHE A 258 -17.10 -5.85 -3.38
N VAL A 259 -16.34 -6.58 -2.55
CA VAL A 259 -15.55 -7.73 -2.98
C VAL A 259 -16.45 -8.88 -3.43
N GLU A 260 -17.51 -9.19 -2.68
CA GLU A 260 -18.47 -10.24 -3.06
C GLU A 260 -19.15 -9.95 -4.42
N GLN A 261 -19.41 -8.67 -4.72
CA GLN A 261 -20.08 -8.26 -5.97
C GLN A 261 -19.12 -8.13 -7.16
N HIS A 262 -17.87 -7.74 -6.93
CA HIS A 262 -16.96 -7.29 -7.99
C HIS A 262 -15.60 -8.00 -7.97
N GLY A 263 -15.27 -8.76 -6.92
CA GLY A 263 -14.03 -9.51 -6.85
C GLY A 263 -13.93 -10.58 -7.92
N SER A 264 -12.74 -10.73 -8.53
CA SER A 264 -12.47 -11.90 -9.36
C SER A 264 -12.35 -13.16 -8.49
N VAL A 265 -12.30 -14.34 -9.09
CA VAL A 265 -12.09 -15.63 -8.39
C VAL A 265 -10.74 -15.70 -7.65
N HIS A 266 -9.82 -14.80 -7.97
CA HIS A 266 -8.51 -14.70 -7.35
C HIS A 266 -8.47 -13.83 -6.08
N VAL A 267 -9.58 -13.14 -5.74
CA VAL A 267 -9.63 -12.23 -4.60
C VAL A 267 -10.25 -12.91 -3.39
N ALA A 268 -9.45 -13.10 -2.35
CA ALA A 268 -9.91 -13.52 -1.04
C ALA A 268 -10.12 -12.30 -0.14
N PHE A 269 -11.15 -12.32 0.70
CA PHE A 269 -11.43 -11.30 1.70
C PHE A 269 -11.09 -11.78 3.10
N GLY A 270 -10.54 -10.89 3.93
CA GLY A 270 -10.31 -11.11 5.35
C GLY A 270 -10.65 -9.87 6.18
N LEU A 271 -10.99 -10.08 7.44
CA LEU A 271 -11.32 -9.04 8.40
C LEU A 271 -10.30 -9.06 9.56
N LEU A 272 -9.74 -7.90 9.86
CA LEU A 272 -8.88 -7.68 11.02
C LEU A 272 -9.75 -7.15 12.17
N GLU A 273 -10.11 -8.06 13.08
CA GLU A 273 -10.97 -7.73 14.24
C GLU A 273 -10.24 -6.77 15.18
N GLY A 274 -10.96 -5.71 15.63
CA GLY A 274 -10.41 -4.72 16.55
C GLY A 274 -9.48 -3.67 15.92
N SER A 275 -9.04 -3.85 14.67
CA SER A 275 -8.13 -2.94 13.97
C SER A 275 -8.84 -1.68 13.49
N THR A 276 -8.16 -0.54 13.64
CA THR A 276 -8.51 0.75 13.01
C THR A 276 -7.83 0.89 11.64
N HIS A 277 -8.08 2.00 10.92
CA HIS A 277 -7.46 2.26 9.63
C HIS A 277 -5.93 2.21 9.67
N LEU A 278 -5.31 2.74 10.72
CA LEU A 278 -3.85 2.74 10.86
C LEU A 278 -3.34 1.50 11.59
N SER A 279 -3.99 1.05 12.66
CA SER A 279 -3.47 -0.06 13.46
C SER A 279 -3.50 -1.40 12.74
N CYS A 280 -4.29 -1.54 11.68
CA CYS A 280 -4.29 -2.74 10.84
C CYS A 280 -2.89 -3.09 10.29
N VAL A 281 -2.01 -2.11 10.15
CA VAL A 281 -0.60 -2.32 9.74
C VAL A 281 0.14 -3.21 10.74
N PHE A 282 -0.16 -3.11 12.04
CA PHE A 282 0.50 -3.90 13.09
C PHE A 282 -0.06 -5.33 13.21
N GLU A 283 -1.28 -5.55 12.71
CA GLU A 283 -2.04 -6.78 12.94
C GLU A 283 -2.17 -7.65 11.67
N ALA A 284 -1.71 -7.13 10.51
CA ALA A 284 -1.87 -7.81 9.23
C ALA A 284 -0.94 -9.01 9.03
N HIS A 285 0.21 -9.07 9.72
CA HIS A 285 1.29 -10.01 9.41
C HIS A 285 0.84 -11.48 9.42
N ASP A 286 0.11 -11.93 10.45
CA ASP A 286 -0.38 -13.30 10.54
C ASP A 286 -1.36 -13.67 9.41
N HIS A 287 -2.19 -12.74 8.99
CA HIS A 287 -3.12 -12.95 7.87
C HIS A 287 -2.37 -13.06 6.55
N VAL A 288 -1.35 -12.24 6.35
CA VAL A 288 -0.50 -12.26 5.16
C VAL A 288 0.27 -13.57 5.10
N LEU A 289 0.98 -13.96 6.16
CA LEU A 289 1.76 -15.21 6.22
C LEU A 289 0.89 -16.44 5.98
N ARG A 290 -0.25 -16.55 6.64
CA ARG A 290 -1.20 -17.66 6.43
C ARG A 290 -1.75 -17.69 5.01
N TYR A 291 -1.99 -16.53 4.40
CA TYR A 291 -2.45 -16.47 3.02
C TYR A 291 -1.37 -16.96 2.05
N LEU A 292 -0.14 -16.44 2.16
CA LEU A 292 0.99 -16.86 1.32
C LEU A 292 1.26 -18.36 1.46
N SER A 293 1.35 -18.86 2.69
CA SER A 293 1.52 -20.29 2.94
C SER A 293 0.43 -21.13 2.26
N ARG A 294 -0.85 -20.75 2.39
CA ARG A 294 -1.96 -21.48 1.76
C ARG A 294 -1.90 -21.46 0.23
N VAL A 295 -1.50 -20.34 -0.37
CA VAL A 295 -1.50 -20.20 -1.83
C VAL A 295 -0.29 -20.89 -2.45
N PHE A 296 0.85 -20.91 -1.77
CA PHE A 296 2.12 -21.37 -2.34
C PHE A 296 2.66 -22.68 -1.72
N ALA A 297 2.05 -23.22 -0.65
CA ALA A 297 2.46 -24.50 -0.04
C ALA A 297 2.31 -25.72 -0.96
N GLY A 298 1.47 -25.63 -2.02
CA GLY A 298 1.30 -26.73 -2.98
C GLY A 298 2.32 -26.76 -4.12
N ALA A 299 3.14 -25.73 -4.26
CA ALA A 299 4.11 -25.64 -5.37
C ALA A 299 5.44 -26.37 -5.10
N SER A 300 5.72 -26.69 -3.82
CA SER A 300 6.96 -27.36 -3.42
C SER A 300 6.92 -28.88 -3.55
N ASP A 301 5.72 -29.51 -3.62
CA ASP A 301 5.59 -30.97 -3.67
C ASP A 301 5.48 -31.52 -5.11
N GLU A 302 5.15 -30.70 -6.11
CA GLU A 302 5.07 -31.15 -7.50
C GLU A 302 6.42 -31.12 -8.24
N ASP A 303 7.35 -30.22 -7.87
CA ASP A 303 8.70 -30.15 -8.48
C ASP A 303 9.70 -31.18 -7.90
N ALA A 304 9.37 -31.82 -6.80
CA ALA A 304 10.19 -32.88 -6.20
C ALA A 304 9.90 -34.30 -6.77
N SER A 305 8.93 -34.42 -7.68
CA SER A 305 8.48 -35.71 -8.26
C SER A 305 8.56 -35.77 -9.80
N ALA A 306 9.30 -34.86 -10.45
CA ALA A 306 9.52 -34.89 -11.90
C ALA A 306 10.95 -35.23 -12.30
#